data_e7e3b4f5ad2287ea5e69207c53169526
#
_entry.id   e7e3b4f5ad2287ea5e69207c53169526
#
_cell.length_a   1.000
_cell.length_b   1.000
_cell.length_c   1.000
_cell.angle_alpha   90.00
_cell.angle_beta   90.00
_cell.angle_gamma   90.00
#
_symmetry.space_group_name_H-M   'P 1'
#
loop_
_entity.id
_entity.type
_entity.pdbx_description
1 polymer ?
#
loop_
_entity_poly.entity_id
_entity_poly.type
_entity_poly.pdbx_seq_one_letter_code
_entity_poly.pdbx_strand_id
1 'polypeptide(L)'
;MIDMNTVVGHHDIVLMTLDTLRYDAACMALKQGHTPHLASILPDGGWEERHSPGSFTWAAHWSFFAGFLPTPARPGRHARLFAARFLGSETTTAQTCVFDAPDIVHGLAGRGYHT
;
A
#
# COMPACT_ATOMS: atom_id res chain seq x y z
N MET A 1 -8.77 -14.51 4.04
CA MET A 1 -8.29 -13.18 4.52
C MET A 1 -7.26 -13.42 5.61
N ILE A 2 -6.07 -12.82 5.52
CA ILE A 2 -5.01 -12.98 6.53
C ILE A 2 -5.39 -12.17 7.77
N ASP A 3 -5.39 -12.81 8.94
CA ASP A 3 -5.53 -12.09 10.20
C ASP A 3 -4.16 -11.61 10.67
N MET A 4 -3.91 -10.32 10.55
CA MET A 4 -2.64 -9.71 10.93
C MET A 4 -2.33 -9.84 12.44
N ASN A 5 -3.32 -10.07 13.30
CA ASN A 5 -3.09 -10.30 14.72
C ASN A 5 -2.36 -11.64 14.99
N THR A 6 -2.49 -12.60 14.07
CA THR A 6 -1.76 -13.87 14.17
C THR A 6 -0.39 -13.84 13.50
N VAL A 7 -0.12 -12.81 12.69
CA VAL A 7 1.14 -12.65 11.94
C VAL A 7 2.12 -11.77 12.70
N VAL A 8 1.65 -10.62 13.19
CA VAL A 8 2.49 -9.63 13.89
C VAL A 8 3.06 -10.22 15.18
N GLY A 9 4.38 -10.18 15.30
CA GLY A 9 5.13 -10.73 16.45
C GLY A 9 5.53 -12.20 16.29
N HIS A 10 5.09 -12.89 15.24
CA HIS A 10 5.35 -14.30 15.02
C HIS A 10 6.03 -14.62 13.68
N HIS A 11 5.92 -13.72 12.71
CA HIS A 11 6.43 -13.90 11.35
C HIS A 11 7.11 -12.65 10.83
N ASP A 12 8.10 -12.83 9.96
CA ASP A 12 8.62 -11.74 9.14
C ASP A 12 7.56 -11.30 8.13
N ILE A 13 7.53 -10.01 7.85
CA ILE A 13 6.53 -9.41 6.97
C ILE A 13 7.24 -8.77 5.79
N VAL A 14 6.90 -9.20 4.59
CA VAL A 14 7.35 -8.58 3.34
C VAL A 14 6.15 -7.91 2.67
N LEU A 15 6.18 -6.58 2.55
CA LEU A 15 5.23 -5.82 1.75
C LEU A 15 5.88 -5.46 0.41
N MET A 16 5.34 -5.99 -0.68
CA MET A 16 5.82 -5.72 -2.02
C MET A 16 4.78 -4.95 -2.80
N THR A 17 5.14 -3.77 -3.29
CA THR A 17 4.31 -2.97 -4.19
C THR A 17 4.83 -3.09 -5.63
N LEU A 18 3.95 -3.38 -6.55
CA LEU A 18 4.27 -3.53 -7.98
C LEU A 18 3.65 -2.33 -8.73
N ASP A 19 4.48 -1.32 -8.96
CA ASP A 19 4.02 -0.10 -9.62
C ASP A 19 3.63 -0.38 -11.08
N THR A 20 2.56 0.25 -11.53
CA THR A 20 2.00 0.13 -12.89
C THR A 20 1.61 -1.30 -13.34
N LEU A 21 1.60 -2.27 -12.45
CA LEU A 21 1.17 -3.62 -12.80
C LEU A 21 -0.34 -3.65 -13.07
N ARG A 22 -0.70 -4.07 -14.28
CA ARG A 22 -2.09 -4.30 -14.66
C ARG A 22 -2.54 -5.69 -14.24
N TYR A 23 -3.73 -5.80 -13.68
CA TYR A 23 -4.30 -7.07 -13.23
C TYR A 23 -4.42 -8.10 -14.35
N ASP A 24 -4.94 -7.70 -15.52
CA ASP A 24 -5.08 -8.59 -16.68
C ASP A 24 -3.74 -9.10 -17.22
N ALA A 25 -2.70 -8.24 -17.23
CA ALA A 25 -1.35 -8.64 -17.62
C ALA A 25 -0.73 -9.62 -16.61
N ALA A 26 -0.93 -9.38 -15.32
CA ALA A 26 -0.47 -10.28 -14.25
C ALA A 26 -1.13 -11.66 -14.35
N CYS A 27 -2.45 -11.69 -14.54
CA CYS A 27 -3.20 -12.94 -14.73
C CYS A 27 -2.75 -13.71 -15.99
N MET A 28 -2.50 -13.00 -17.09
CA MET A 28 -2.03 -13.61 -18.33
C MET A 28 -0.63 -14.21 -18.17
N ALA A 29 0.30 -13.48 -17.56
CA ALA A 29 1.66 -13.96 -17.31
C ALA A 29 1.66 -15.21 -16.40
N LEU A 30 0.81 -15.21 -15.37
CA LEU A 30 0.64 -16.35 -14.48
C LEU A 30 0.10 -17.57 -15.25
N LYS A 31 -0.96 -17.39 -16.03
CA LYS A 31 -1.58 -18.47 -16.85
C LYS A 31 -0.60 -19.06 -17.88
N GLN A 32 0.28 -18.25 -18.41
CA GLN A 32 1.30 -18.66 -19.37
C GLN A 32 2.54 -19.29 -18.71
N GLY A 33 2.59 -19.35 -17.38
CA GLY A 33 3.73 -19.90 -16.64
C GLY A 33 4.99 -19.02 -16.63
N HIS A 34 4.85 -17.72 -16.96
CA HIS A 34 5.98 -16.79 -16.98
C HIS A 34 6.42 -16.34 -15.58
N THR A 35 5.61 -16.59 -14.56
CA THR A 35 5.87 -16.15 -13.18
C THR A 35 5.77 -17.31 -12.18
N PRO A 36 6.57 -18.38 -12.33
CA PRO A 36 6.43 -19.59 -11.52
C PRO A 36 6.70 -19.35 -10.02
N HIS A 37 7.64 -18.47 -9.69
CA HIS A 37 7.95 -18.14 -8.29
C HIS A 37 6.83 -17.33 -7.64
N LEU A 38 6.22 -16.39 -8.37
CA LEU A 38 5.04 -15.69 -7.86
C LEU A 38 3.86 -16.66 -7.69
N ALA A 39 3.66 -17.56 -8.63
CA ALA A 39 2.61 -18.58 -8.54
C ALA A 39 2.69 -19.40 -7.24
N SER A 40 3.89 -19.69 -6.76
CA SER A 40 4.09 -20.49 -5.54
C SER A 40 3.79 -19.75 -4.24
N ILE A 41 3.72 -18.42 -4.25
CA ILE A 41 3.46 -17.60 -3.06
C ILE A 41 2.11 -16.90 -3.08
N LEU A 42 1.43 -16.88 -4.23
CA LEU A 42 0.10 -16.26 -4.32
C LEU A 42 -0.96 -17.11 -3.60
N PRO A 43 -1.84 -16.50 -2.79
CA PRO A 43 -2.96 -17.18 -2.17
C PRO A 43 -3.83 -17.87 -3.24
N ASP A 44 -4.25 -19.10 -2.97
CA ASP A 44 -5.09 -19.88 -3.87
C ASP A 44 -4.53 -20.01 -5.31
N GLY A 45 -3.23 -19.77 -5.49
CA GLY A 45 -2.54 -19.88 -6.77
C GLY A 45 -2.89 -18.81 -7.80
N GLY A 46 -3.50 -17.70 -7.38
CA GLY A 46 -3.95 -16.66 -8.31
C GLY A 46 -3.91 -15.23 -7.76
N TRP A 47 -4.08 -14.28 -8.68
CA TRP A 47 -4.22 -12.87 -8.36
C TRP A 47 -5.66 -12.56 -7.98
N GLU A 48 -5.85 -11.77 -6.92
CA GLU A 48 -7.15 -11.23 -6.56
C GLU A 48 -7.32 -9.83 -7.16
N GLU A 49 -8.43 -9.59 -7.84
CA GLU A 49 -8.72 -8.27 -8.40
C GLU A 49 -9.11 -7.29 -7.29
N ARG A 50 -8.38 -6.21 -7.19
CA ARG A 50 -8.63 -5.13 -6.22
C ARG A 50 -8.47 -3.77 -6.88
N HIS A 51 -9.29 -2.82 -6.47
CA HIS A 51 -9.11 -1.43 -6.85
C HIS A 51 -7.97 -0.80 -6.05
N SER A 52 -7.12 -0.05 -6.74
CA SER A 52 -6.17 0.83 -6.07
C SER A 52 -6.94 1.94 -5.33
N PRO A 53 -6.58 2.26 -4.10
CA PRO A 53 -7.20 3.35 -3.35
C PRO A 53 -6.88 4.74 -3.90
N GLY A 54 -5.96 4.85 -4.85
CA GLY A 54 -5.60 6.07 -5.53
C GLY A 54 -5.25 5.84 -6.98
N SER A 55 -5.50 6.83 -7.85
CA SER A 55 -5.23 6.77 -9.28
C SER A 55 -3.76 7.04 -9.66
N PHE A 56 -2.90 7.27 -8.68
CA PHE A 56 -1.46 7.49 -8.85
C PHE A 56 -0.71 7.01 -7.60
N THR A 57 0.56 6.69 -7.79
CA THR A 57 1.44 6.03 -6.80
C THR A 57 1.38 6.68 -5.42
N TRP A 58 1.51 8.00 -5.37
CA TRP A 58 1.52 8.73 -4.10
C TRP A 58 0.26 8.52 -3.27
N ALA A 59 -0.92 8.70 -3.86
CA ALA A 59 -2.20 8.52 -3.16
C ALA A 59 -2.41 7.05 -2.73
N ALA A 60 -2.00 6.09 -3.55
CA ALA A 60 -2.10 4.68 -3.22
C ALA A 60 -1.21 4.32 -2.03
N HIS A 61 0.05 4.78 -2.00
CA HIS A 61 0.99 4.51 -0.91
C HIS A 61 0.52 5.09 0.43
N TRP A 62 -0.11 6.26 0.43
CA TRP A 62 -0.71 6.82 1.64
C TRP A 62 -1.73 5.87 2.26
N SER A 63 -2.59 5.28 1.43
CA SER A 63 -3.55 4.31 1.92
C SER A 63 -2.90 3.03 2.42
N PHE A 64 -1.85 2.57 1.75
CA PHE A 64 -1.15 1.36 2.17
C PHE A 64 -0.43 1.55 3.52
N PHE A 65 0.22 2.68 3.72
CA PHE A 65 1.01 2.92 4.93
C PHE A 65 0.20 3.48 6.10
N ALA A 66 -0.79 4.31 5.82
CA ALA A 66 -1.54 5.01 6.86
C ALA A 66 -2.99 4.52 7.03
N GLY A 67 -3.47 3.66 6.14
CA GLY A 67 -4.77 2.99 6.29
C GLY A 67 -5.99 3.88 6.06
N PHE A 68 -5.86 5.02 5.36
CA PHE A 68 -6.99 5.87 5.02
C PHE A 68 -7.19 6.01 3.51
N LEU A 69 -8.41 6.30 3.08
CA LEU A 69 -8.69 6.58 1.69
C LEU A 69 -8.44 8.06 1.39
N PRO A 70 -7.56 8.40 0.40
CA PRO A 70 -7.23 9.78 0.07
C PRO A 70 -8.34 10.48 -0.73
N THR A 71 -9.50 9.86 -0.86
CA THR A 71 -10.65 10.39 -1.58
C THR A 71 -11.53 11.18 -0.61
N PRO A 72 -11.88 12.44 -0.92
CA PRO A 72 -12.80 13.20 -0.10
C PRO A 72 -14.14 12.50 0.05
N ALA A 73 -14.70 12.51 1.25
CA ALA A 73 -16.00 11.87 1.56
C ALA A 73 -17.18 12.59 0.87
N ARG A 74 -17.01 13.85 0.48
CA ARG A 74 -18.04 14.64 -0.22
C ARG A 74 -17.79 14.62 -1.72
N PRO A 75 -18.80 14.28 -2.55
CA PRO A 75 -18.67 14.37 -4.00
C PRO A 75 -18.40 15.80 -4.44
N GLY A 76 -17.65 15.98 -5.52
CA GLY A 76 -17.37 17.28 -6.10
C GLY A 76 -15.95 17.43 -6.62
N ARG A 77 -15.61 18.66 -7.05
CA ARG A 77 -14.22 18.99 -7.41
C ARG A 77 -13.47 19.40 -6.17
N HIS A 78 -12.40 18.71 -5.88
CA HIS A 78 -11.52 19.00 -4.76
C HIS A 78 -10.14 19.37 -5.26
N ALA A 79 -9.45 20.24 -4.52
CA ALA A 79 -8.04 20.51 -4.78
C ALA A 79 -7.24 19.20 -4.63
N ARG A 80 -6.31 18.97 -5.55
CA ARG A 80 -5.42 17.83 -5.46
C ARG A 80 -4.48 18.01 -4.26
N LEU A 81 -4.38 16.99 -3.42
CA LEU A 81 -3.30 16.91 -2.44
C LEU A 81 -1.99 16.65 -3.18
N PHE A 82 -1.23 17.71 -3.45
CA PHE A 82 0.03 17.61 -4.22
C PHE A 82 1.20 17.10 -3.39
N ALA A 83 1.16 17.30 -2.08
CA ALA A 83 2.19 16.80 -1.20
C ALA A 83 1.56 16.49 0.17
N ALA A 84 1.56 15.25 0.52
CA ALA A 84 1.37 14.81 1.88
C ALA A 84 2.70 14.23 2.37
N ARG A 85 3.06 14.45 3.61
CA ARG A 85 4.30 13.96 4.18
C ARG A 85 4.06 13.44 5.59
N PHE A 86 4.84 12.44 5.96
CA PHE A 86 4.85 11.99 7.34
C PHE A 86 5.58 12.98 8.23
N LEU A 87 5.22 13.00 9.51
CA LEU A 87 5.90 13.80 10.50
C LEU A 87 7.40 13.46 10.51
N GLY A 88 8.24 14.48 10.52
CA GLY A 88 9.70 14.32 10.47
C GLY A 88 10.30 14.35 9.06
N SER A 89 9.49 14.46 7.99
CA SER A 89 10.00 14.66 6.63
C SER A 89 10.68 16.01 6.50
N GLU A 90 11.78 16.06 5.74
CA GLU A 90 12.69 17.23 5.68
C GLU A 90 12.11 18.48 5.03
N THR A 91 11.15 18.35 4.13
CA THR A 91 10.63 19.48 3.38
C THR A 91 9.12 19.60 3.48
N THR A 92 8.66 20.71 4.03
CA THR A 92 7.25 21.10 4.05
C THR A 92 7.05 22.44 3.37
N THR A 93 5.95 22.63 2.68
CA THR A 93 5.50 23.88 2.08
C THR A 93 4.08 24.19 2.55
N ALA A 94 3.56 25.38 2.20
CA ALA A 94 2.19 25.76 2.53
C ALA A 94 1.14 24.81 1.90
N GLN A 95 1.50 24.08 0.85
CA GLN A 95 0.64 23.10 0.18
C GLN A 95 0.89 21.66 0.67
N THR A 96 1.73 21.46 1.65
CA THR A 96 2.06 20.15 2.19
C THR A 96 1.14 19.82 3.35
N CYS A 97 0.37 18.74 3.23
CA CYS A 97 -0.30 18.16 4.37
C CYS A 97 0.67 17.25 5.11
N VAL A 98 0.92 17.52 6.37
CA VAL A 98 1.71 16.63 7.23
C VAL A 98 0.76 15.65 7.88
N PHE A 99 1.03 14.37 7.69
CA PHE A 99 0.28 13.30 8.31
C PHE A 99 0.97 12.92 9.62
N ASP A 100 0.30 13.13 10.72
CA ASP A 100 0.81 12.92 12.08
C ASP A 100 0.21 11.68 12.75
N ALA A 101 -0.64 10.95 12.05
CA ALA A 101 -1.20 9.70 12.57
C ALA A 101 -0.18 8.54 12.44
N PRO A 102 -0.35 7.49 13.25
CA PRO A 102 0.47 6.29 13.14
C PRO A 102 0.40 5.65 11.76
N ASP A 103 1.53 5.18 11.27
CA ASP A 103 1.64 4.40 10.06
C ASP A 103 2.12 2.97 10.36
N ILE A 104 2.03 2.10 9.36
CA ILE A 104 2.38 0.68 9.53
C ILE A 104 3.87 0.48 9.85
N VAL A 105 4.75 1.33 9.34
CA VAL A 105 6.21 1.23 9.54
C VAL A 105 6.54 1.51 11.00
N HIS A 106 6.07 2.64 11.53
CA HIS A 106 6.22 2.97 12.96
C HIS A 106 5.52 1.96 13.86
N GLY A 107 4.35 1.49 13.46
CA GLY A 107 3.60 0.46 14.19
C GLY A 107 4.38 -0.86 14.30
N LEU A 108 5.01 -1.32 13.23
CA LEU A 108 5.82 -2.53 13.23
C LEU A 108 7.14 -2.32 13.99
N ALA A 109 7.81 -1.18 13.80
CA ALA A 109 9.01 -0.84 14.58
C ALA A 109 8.74 -0.85 16.08
N GLY A 110 7.61 -0.30 16.53
CA GLY A 110 7.16 -0.34 17.92
C GLY A 110 6.87 -1.75 18.45
N ARG A 111 6.73 -2.74 17.57
CA ARG A 111 6.58 -4.16 17.88
C ARG A 111 7.87 -4.95 17.76
N GLY A 112 9.01 -4.26 17.57
CA GLY A 112 10.33 -4.87 17.50
C GLY A 112 10.76 -5.36 16.11
N TYR A 113 10.03 -5.03 15.07
CA TYR A 113 10.47 -5.30 13.70
C TYR A 113 11.57 -4.34 13.27
N HIS A 114 12.48 -4.86 12.47
CA HIS A 114 13.46 -4.05 11.76
C HIS A 114 12.84 -3.55 10.47
N THR A 115 12.54 -2.24 10.39
CA THR A 115 11.79 -1.63 9.28
C THR A 115 12.68 -0.70 8.45
#